data_80dc16dbcc84ac84265562f8a7f3b65e
#
_entry.id   80dc16dbcc84ac84265562f8a7f3b65e
#
_cell.length_a   1.000
_cell.length_b   1.000
_cell.length_c   1.000
_cell.angle_alpha   90.00
_cell.angle_beta   90.00
_cell.angle_gamma   90.00
#
_symmetry.space_group_name_H-M   'P 1'
#
loop_
_entity.id
_entity.type
_entity.pdbx_description
1 polymer ?
#
loop_
_entity_poly.entity_id
_entity_poly.type
_entity_poly.pdbx_seq_one_letter_code
_entity_poly.pdbx_strand_id
1 'polypeptide(L)'
;NVDETTFAPYVVHPMTKLSFDAQIPKKGDQRQMEAWQRIGTYAAGLALDSAGLKGNKEILGRMDMIVAAGGGERDLAVDESIMSADAKGNSSPGFLNERLMNDLRPTLFLAQLSNLLAGNIAIVHGVCGTSRTFMGEEAASIDAARIALARIESGQSEIALVGAAHNGERSDLLVLYEFGDFNLKESYAPVWQREGSSGFALGSAGCFLVLESREHAEARGAKPYARLTRVVADLAQRKQPGAVTRSLEAMWPKLGVTADSGSLITGATGAEPVT
;
A
#
# COMPACT_ATOMS: atom_id res chain seq x y z
N ASN A 1 6.43 -13.70 8.88
CA ASN A 1 6.48 -13.44 10.32
C ASN A 1 5.06 -13.18 10.82
N VAL A 2 4.75 -13.68 12.02
CA VAL A 2 3.48 -13.44 12.72
C VAL A 2 3.85 -12.90 14.09
N ASP A 3 3.23 -11.82 14.51
CA ASP A 3 3.33 -11.25 15.84
C ASP A 3 1.95 -11.31 16.52
N GLU A 4 1.84 -12.10 17.56
CA GLU A 4 0.64 -12.29 18.37
C GLU A 4 0.78 -11.63 19.76
N THR A 5 1.85 -10.89 19.99
CA THR A 5 2.21 -10.37 21.32
C THR A 5 2.25 -8.86 21.41
N THR A 6 2.93 -8.19 20.46
CA THR A 6 3.15 -6.75 20.53
C THR A 6 1.84 -5.95 20.44
N PHE A 7 0.89 -6.45 19.65
CA PHE A 7 -0.39 -5.79 19.40
C PHE A 7 -1.59 -6.58 19.98
N ALA A 8 -1.32 -7.45 20.94
CA ALA A 8 -2.37 -8.28 21.54
C ALA A 8 -3.61 -7.44 21.96
N PRO A 9 -4.84 -7.90 21.73
CA PRO A 9 -5.23 -9.26 21.30
C PRO A 9 -5.16 -9.49 19.77
N TYR A 10 -4.70 -8.55 18.99
CA TYR A 10 -4.69 -8.65 17.53
C TYR A 10 -3.40 -9.28 17.00
N VAL A 11 -3.53 -9.94 15.87
CA VAL A 11 -2.42 -10.54 15.13
C VAL A 11 -1.96 -9.58 14.04
N VAL A 12 -0.64 -9.41 13.91
CA VAL A 12 -0.02 -8.55 12.90
C VAL A 12 1.07 -9.29 12.16
N HIS A 13 1.21 -9.05 10.87
CA HIS A 13 2.38 -9.47 10.09
C HIS A 13 3.39 -8.31 10.00
N PRO A 14 4.38 -8.27 10.90
CA PRO A 14 5.35 -7.19 10.94
C PRO A 14 6.28 -7.22 9.74
N MET A 15 6.84 -6.07 9.42
CA MET A 15 7.89 -5.97 8.41
C MET A 15 9.09 -6.84 8.76
N THR A 16 9.63 -7.54 7.80
CA THR A 16 10.91 -8.23 7.98
C THR A 16 12.01 -7.21 8.28
N LYS A 17 12.83 -7.52 9.28
CA LYS A 17 13.98 -6.65 9.63
C LYS A 17 14.91 -6.54 8.42
N LEU A 18 15.06 -5.35 7.89
CA LEU A 18 15.94 -5.03 6.78
C LEU A 18 16.59 -3.65 6.98
N SER A 19 17.72 -3.43 6.32
CA SER A 19 18.32 -2.11 6.25
C SER A 19 17.77 -1.35 5.05
N PHE A 20 17.16 -0.21 5.29
CA PHE A 20 16.69 0.69 4.21
C PHE A 20 17.84 1.33 3.44
N ASP A 21 19.08 1.29 3.96
CA ASP A 21 20.26 1.94 3.37
C ASP A 21 20.56 1.46 1.94
N ALA A 22 20.22 0.20 1.64
CA ALA A 22 20.45 -0.37 0.32
C ALA A 22 19.71 0.39 -0.80
N GLN A 23 18.55 0.96 -0.49
CA GLN A 23 17.75 1.70 -1.47
C GLN A 23 17.57 3.18 -1.11
N ILE A 24 17.74 3.56 0.17
CA ILE A 24 17.58 4.93 0.67
C ILE A 24 18.87 5.31 1.43
N PRO A 25 19.97 5.61 0.74
CA PRO A 25 21.29 5.73 1.38
C PRO A 25 21.42 6.94 2.31
N LYS A 26 20.64 8.00 2.09
CA LYS A 26 20.73 9.20 2.91
C LYS A 26 19.86 9.07 4.17
N LYS A 27 20.51 9.05 5.32
CA LYS A 27 19.79 8.99 6.63
C LYS A 27 18.85 10.18 6.85
N GLY A 28 19.15 11.35 6.25
CA GLY A 28 18.27 12.52 6.28
C GLY A 28 16.93 12.24 5.62
N ASP A 29 16.95 11.61 4.45
CA ASP A 29 15.72 11.25 3.72
C ASP A 29 14.91 10.22 4.53
N GLN A 30 15.58 9.19 5.07
CA GLN A 30 14.90 8.18 5.90
C GLN A 30 14.20 8.77 7.14
N ARG A 31 14.79 9.80 7.77
CA ARG A 31 14.21 10.44 8.97
C ARG A 31 12.95 11.26 8.67
N GLN A 32 12.80 11.73 7.44
CA GLN A 32 11.62 12.51 7.03
C GLN A 32 10.45 11.62 6.60
N MET A 33 10.72 10.34 6.34
CA MET A 33 9.72 9.37 5.89
C MET A 33 9.10 8.64 7.08
N GLU A 34 7.78 8.44 7.02
CA GLU A 34 7.11 7.47 7.88
C GLU A 34 7.42 6.04 7.47
N ALA A 35 7.01 5.06 8.31
CA ALA A 35 7.32 3.67 8.07
C ALA A 35 6.82 3.19 6.70
N TRP A 36 5.56 3.47 6.35
CA TRP A 36 4.99 3.09 5.06
C TRP A 36 5.69 3.76 3.86
N GLN A 37 6.14 5.01 4.02
CA GLN A 37 6.88 5.73 2.98
C GLN A 37 8.27 5.11 2.75
N ARG A 38 8.97 4.71 3.84
CA ARG A 38 10.25 3.99 3.74
C ARG A 38 10.08 2.65 3.04
N ILE A 39 9.04 1.89 3.43
CA ILE A 39 8.70 0.60 2.81
C ILE A 39 8.49 0.77 1.30
N GLY A 40 7.66 1.74 0.91
CA GLY A 40 7.35 1.98 -0.50
C GLY A 40 8.54 2.49 -1.30
N THR A 41 9.30 3.45 -0.78
CA THR A 41 10.49 3.97 -1.46
C THR A 41 11.55 2.87 -1.63
N TYR A 42 11.71 2.01 -0.63
CA TYR A 42 12.61 0.86 -0.71
C TYR A 42 12.15 -0.15 -1.79
N ALA A 43 10.86 -0.52 -1.78
CA ALA A 43 10.31 -1.47 -2.75
C ALA A 43 10.36 -0.92 -4.19
N ALA A 44 10.14 0.38 -4.37
CA ALA A 44 10.32 1.06 -5.66
C ALA A 44 11.76 0.94 -6.17
N GLY A 45 12.75 1.13 -5.30
CA GLY A 45 14.16 0.95 -5.64
C GLY A 45 14.48 -0.48 -6.08
N LEU A 46 13.94 -1.49 -5.40
CA LEU A 46 14.10 -2.89 -5.78
C LEU A 46 13.48 -3.18 -7.17
N ALA A 47 12.32 -2.61 -7.47
CA ALA A 47 11.70 -2.77 -8.78
C ALA A 47 12.54 -2.14 -9.90
N LEU A 48 13.13 -0.96 -9.65
CA LEU A 48 14.04 -0.30 -10.60
C LEU A 48 15.35 -1.07 -10.79
N ASP A 49 15.91 -1.65 -9.73
CA ASP A 49 17.07 -2.55 -9.82
C ASP A 49 16.75 -3.78 -10.67
N SER A 50 15.62 -4.43 -10.39
CA SER A 50 15.15 -5.61 -11.11
C SER A 50 14.92 -5.34 -12.60
N ALA A 51 14.44 -4.14 -12.95
CA ALA A 51 14.23 -3.71 -14.32
C ALA A 51 15.54 -3.23 -15.01
N GLY A 52 16.66 -3.14 -14.30
CA GLY A 52 17.92 -2.62 -14.81
C GLY A 52 17.89 -1.12 -15.12
N LEU A 53 17.07 -0.35 -14.39
CA LEU A 53 16.82 1.07 -14.67
C LEU A 53 17.40 2.01 -13.62
N LYS A 54 17.88 1.49 -12.51
CA LYS A 54 18.44 2.32 -11.44
C LYS A 54 19.59 3.18 -11.96
N GLY A 55 19.50 4.49 -11.72
CA GLY A 55 20.51 5.46 -12.18
C GLY A 55 20.41 5.86 -13.65
N ASN A 56 19.52 5.29 -14.44
CA ASN A 56 19.27 5.73 -15.82
C ASN A 56 18.41 7.00 -15.81
N LYS A 57 19.07 8.16 -15.72
CA LYS A 57 18.41 9.47 -15.59
C LYS A 57 17.50 9.82 -16.77
N GLU A 58 17.80 9.35 -17.96
CA GLU A 58 17.01 9.63 -19.16
C GLU A 58 15.64 8.94 -19.07
N ILE A 59 15.62 7.64 -18.79
CA ILE A 59 14.38 6.88 -18.69
C ILE A 59 13.62 7.30 -17.43
N LEU A 60 14.30 7.39 -16.27
CA LEU A 60 13.66 7.77 -15.01
C LEU A 60 13.03 9.17 -15.06
N GLY A 61 13.66 10.10 -15.80
CA GLY A 61 13.14 11.46 -15.97
C GLY A 61 11.80 11.54 -16.70
N ARG A 62 11.46 10.56 -17.53
CA ARG A 62 10.21 10.47 -18.29
C ARG A 62 9.28 9.33 -17.83
N MET A 63 9.74 8.48 -16.90
CA MET A 63 8.95 7.39 -16.36
C MET A 63 7.78 7.91 -15.56
N ASP A 64 6.57 7.53 -15.95
CA ASP A 64 5.37 7.81 -15.16
C ASP A 64 5.43 7.07 -13.81
N MET A 65 4.83 7.68 -12.79
CA MET A 65 4.75 7.11 -11.46
C MET A 65 3.31 7.09 -10.97
N ILE A 66 2.75 5.90 -10.78
CA ILE A 66 1.37 5.73 -10.39
C ILE A 66 1.33 4.91 -9.11
N VAL A 67 1.04 5.54 -8.00
CA VAL A 67 1.11 4.92 -6.67
C VAL A 67 -0.26 4.86 -6.02
N ALA A 68 -0.47 3.82 -5.22
CA ALA A 68 -1.57 3.78 -4.29
C ALA A 68 -1.07 3.99 -2.86
N ALA A 69 -1.78 4.79 -2.10
CA ALA A 69 -1.45 5.11 -0.72
C ALA A 69 -2.70 5.20 0.15
N GLY A 70 -2.58 4.75 1.37
CA GLY A 70 -3.61 4.92 2.40
C GLY A 70 -3.55 6.29 3.06
N GLY A 71 -4.22 6.44 4.18
CA GLY A 71 -4.11 7.59 5.06
C GLY A 71 -2.75 7.67 5.74
N GLY A 72 -2.34 8.88 6.14
CA GLY A 72 -1.10 9.11 6.86
C GLY A 72 -1.06 8.47 8.25
N GLU A 73 0.12 8.45 8.84
CA GLU A 73 0.32 7.97 10.20
C GLU A 73 0.02 9.06 11.23
N ARG A 74 -0.47 8.67 12.40
CA ARG A 74 -0.73 9.57 13.53
C ARG A 74 0.47 9.59 14.48
N ASP A 75 0.56 10.65 15.29
CA ASP A 75 1.46 10.68 16.44
C ASP A 75 0.72 10.11 17.65
N LEU A 76 0.82 8.77 17.79
CA LEU A 76 0.07 8.04 18.82
C LEU A 76 0.42 8.48 20.25
N ALA A 77 1.67 8.88 20.49
CA ALA A 77 2.09 9.33 21.82
C ALA A 77 1.40 10.65 22.21
N VAL A 78 1.26 11.58 21.27
CA VAL A 78 0.53 12.83 21.48
C VAL A 78 -0.96 12.58 21.63
N ASP A 79 -1.55 11.75 20.76
CA ASP A 79 -2.97 11.38 20.86
C ASP A 79 -3.28 10.75 22.23
N GLU A 80 -2.49 9.78 22.68
CA GLU A 80 -2.66 9.11 23.97
C GLU A 80 -2.53 10.10 25.14
N SER A 81 -1.55 10.99 25.10
CA SER A 81 -1.35 12.01 26.11
C SER A 81 -2.57 12.94 26.25
N ILE A 82 -3.14 13.37 25.11
CA ILE A 82 -4.32 14.23 25.08
C ILE A 82 -5.55 13.49 25.63
N MET A 83 -5.81 12.30 25.14
CA MET A 83 -6.96 11.48 25.55
C MET A 83 -6.88 11.12 27.04
N SER A 84 -5.70 10.77 27.54
CA SER A 84 -5.50 10.46 28.97
C SER A 84 -5.71 11.64 29.88
N ALA A 85 -5.33 12.84 29.46
CA ALA A 85 -5.56 14.05 30.22
C ALA A 85 -7.04 14.42 30.25
N ASP A 86 -7.73 14.31 29.13
CA ASP A 86 -9.17 14.59 29.05
C ASP A 86 -9.99 13.59 29.89
N ALA A 87 -9.69 12.32 29.80
CA ALA A 87 -10.34 11.29 30.61
C ALA A 87 -10.17 11.48 32.13
N LYS A 88 -9.07 12.13 32.57
CA LYS A 88 -8.82 12.46 33.96
C LYS A 88 -9.41 13.81 34.39
N GLY A 89 -10.10 14.51 33.49
CA GLY A 89 -10.64 15.86 33.75
C GLY A 89 -9.57 16.95 33.89
N ASN A 90 -8.37 16.72 33.41
CA ASN A 90 -7.23 17.63 33.48
C ASN A 90 -7.14 18.56 32.25
N SER A 91 -8.16 18.59 31.41
CA SER A 91 -8.19 19.45 30.22
C SER A 91 -8.73 20.84 30.58
N SER A 92 -7.86 21.84 30.63
CA SER A 92 -8.25 23.25 30.74
C SER A 92 -8.69 23.82 29.38
N PRO A 93 -9.44 24.91 29.32
CA PRO A 93 -9.68 25.62 28.07
C PRO A 93 -8.36 25.99 27.40
N GLY A 94 -8.19 25.55 26.14
CA GLY A 94 -6.93 25.73 25.41
C GLY A 94 -5.90 24.60 25.52
N PHE A 95 -6.08 23.64 26.44
CA PHE A 95 -5.18 22.49 26.62
C PHE A 95 -4.89 21.75 25.32
N LEU A 96 -5.94 21.41 24.55
CA LEU A 96 -5.80 20.72 23.28
C LEU A 96 -4.92 21.52 22.30
N ASN A 97 -5.20 22.82 22.19
CA ASN A 97 -4.46 23.70 21.28
C ASN A 97 -2.97 23.82 21.69
N GLU A 98 -2.71 23.93 22.98
CA GLU A 98 -1.34 23.98 23.52
C GLU A 98 -0.58 22.68 23.21
N ARG A 99 -1.20 21.51 23.40
CA ARG A 99 -0.60 20.21 23.08
C ARG A 99 -0.31 20.06 21.59
N LEU A 100 -1.29 20.38 20.75
CA LEU A 100 -1.11 20.29 19.30
C LEU A 100 -0.02 21.23 18.78
N MET A 101 0.13 22.41 19.36
CA MET A 101 1.17 23.36 18.96
C MET A 101 2.57 22.96 19.41
N ASN A 102 2.71 22.34 20.59
CA ASN A 102 4.01 22.13 21.22
C ASN A 102 4.52 20.68 21.09
N ASP A 103 3.62 19.71 21.06
CA ASP A 103 3.99 18.30 21.16
C ASP A 103 4.02 17.60 19.79
N LEU A 104 3.25 18.09 18.79
CA LEU A 104 3.32 17.52 17.45
C LEU A 104 4.64 17.89 16.76
N ARG A 105 5.31 16.89 16.23
CA ARG A 105 6.51 17.14 15.41
C ARG A 105 6.12 17.91 14.13
N PRO A 106 6.91 18.92 13.74
CA PRO A 106 6.60 19.73 12.56
C PRO A 106 6.49 18.94 11.25
N THR A 107 7.19 17.80 11.17
CA THR A 107 7.18 16.92 9.99
C THR A 107 5.96 16.01 9.92
N LEU A 108 5.10 15.94 10.94
CA LEU A 108 3.90 15.10 10.92
C LEU A 108 2.95 15.46 9.76
N PHE A 109 2.89 16.74 9.40
CA PHE A 109 2.12 17.17 8.23
C PHE A 109 2.54 16.43 6.95
N LEU A 110 3.83 16.22 6.75
CA LEU A 110 4.36 15.48 5.61
C LEU A 110 3.98 13.98 5.68
N ALA A 111 3.90 13.42 6.89
CA ALA A 111 3.47 12.05 7.11
C ALA A 111 2.00 11.80 6.72
N GLN A 112 1.17 12.84 6.80
CA GLN A 112 -0.25 12.77 6.50
C GLN A 112 -0.56 12.78 4.99
N LEU A 113 0.37 13.22 4.14
CA LEU A 113 0.13 13.41 2.72
C LEU A 113 0.41 12.13 1.93
N SER A 114 -0.62 11.56 1.35
CA SER A 114 -0.54 10.32 0.56
C SER A 114 0.37 10.44 -0.67
N ASN A 115 0.41 11.61 -1.31
CA ASN A 115 1.25 11.87 -2.48
C ASN A 115 2.75 11.97 -2.17
N LEU A 116 3.15 12.06 -0.90
CA LEU A 116 4.56 12.11 -0.53
C LEU A 116 5.29 10.77 -0.71
N LEU A 117 4.60 9.65 -0.83
CA LEU A 117 5.25 8.43 -1.28
C LEU A 117 5.88 8.63 -2.66
N ALA A 118 5.11 9.17 -3.61
CA ALA A 118 5.62 9.50 -4.92
C ALA A 118 6.74 10.55 -4.86
N GLY A 119 6.59 11.58 -4.03
CA GLY A 119 7.62 12.59 -3.81
C GLY A 119 8.93 12.00 -3.30
N ASN A 120 8.87 11.11 -2.33
CA ASN A 120 10.05 10.43 -1.78
C ASN A 120 10.73 9.52 -2.82
N ILE A 121 9.96 8.77 -3.62
CA ILE A 121 10.48 7.97 -4.72
C ILE A 121 11.19 8.87 -5.75
N ALA A 122 10.59 10.01 -6.10
CA ALA A 122 11.20 10.98 -7.01
C ALA A 122 12.54 11.52 -6.48
N ILE A 123 12.59 11.90 -5.20
CA ILE A 123 13.80 12.44 -4.54
C ILE A 123 14.90 11.38 -4.50
N VAL A 124 14.57 10.16 -4.10
CA VAL A 124 15.58 9.10 -3.86
C VAL A 124 16.04 8.44 -5.16
N HIS A 125 15.10 8.14 -6.06
CA HIS A 125 15.36 7.33 -7.25
C HIS A 125 15.36 8.11 -8.57
N GLY A 126 14.86 9.35 -8.57
CA GLY A 126 14.88 10.20 -9.76
C GLY A 126 13.75 9.92 -10.76
N VAL A 127 12.67 9.25 -10.33
CA VAL A 127 11.47 9.05 -11.18
C VAL A 127 10.68 10.35 -11.23
N CYS A 128 10.65 11.02 -12.39
CA CYS A 128 10.18 12.40 -12.51
C CYS A 128 9.17 12.63 -13.66
N GLY A 129 8.64 11.59 -14.27
CA GLY A 129 7.54 11.71 -15.23
C GLY A 129 6.21 12.12 -14.55
N THR A 130 5.10 11.92 -15.24
CA THR A 130 3.77 12.23 -14.69
C THR A 130 3.52 11.41 -13.43
N SER A 131 3.06 12.08 -12.36
CA SER A 131 2.76 11.39 -11.10
C SER A 131 1.26 11.42 -10.79
N ARG A 132 0.74 10.27 -10.34
CA ARG A 132 -0.64 10.13 -9.83
C ARG A 132 -0.65 9.30 -8.57
N THR A 133 -1.44 9.73 -7.58
CA THR A 133 -1.66 8.98 -6.35
C THR A 133 -3.13 8.63 -6.24
N PHE A 134 -3.42 7.34 -6.09
CA PHE A 134 -4.73 6.82 -5.77
C PHE A 134 -4.84 6.63 -4.27
N MET A 135 -5.88 7.19 -3.68
CA MET A 135 -6.16 6.99 -2.25
C MET A 135 -7.23 5.91 -2.09
N GLY A 136 -7.07 5.12 -1.08
CA GLY A 136 -8.01 4.05 -0.74
C GLY A 136 -7.24 2.85 -0.20
N GLU A 137 -7.96 1.78 0.06
CA GLU A 137 -7.40 0.56 0.63
C GLU A 137 -7.32 -0.53 -0.44
N GLU A 138 -8.32 -1.38 -0.53
CA GLU A 138 -8.24 -2.60 -1.32
C GLU A 138 -8.14 -2.39 -2.84
N ALA A 139 -8.94 -1.51 -3.40
CA ALA A 139 -9.00 -1.30 -4.84
C ALA A 139 -7.97 -0.30 -5.37
N ALA A 140 -7.38 0.53 -4.52
CA ALA A 140 -6.53 1.64 -4.95
C ALA A 140 -5.29 1.17 -5.74
N SER A 141 -4.65 0.07 -5.35
CA SER A 141 -3.49 -0.50 -6.06
C SER A 141 -3.89 -1.12 -7.40
N ILE A 142 -5.06 -1.74 -7.47
CA ILE A 142 -5.62 -2.29 -8.72
C ILE A 142 -5.95 -1.16 -9.68
N ASP A 143 -6.56 -0.08 -9.19
CA ASP A 143 -6.83 1.11 -10.01
C ASP A 143 -5.55 1.77 -10.52
N ALA A 144 -4.51 1.85 -9.70
CA ALA A 144 -3.21 2.34 -10.12
C ALA A 144 -2.64 1.49 -11.28
N ALA A 145 -2.69 0.16 -11.17
CA ALA A 145 -2.24 -0.75 -12.21
C ALA A 145 -3.11 -0.64 -13.48
N ARG A 146 -4.44 -0.53 -13.32
CA ARG A 146 -5.38 -0.35 -14.43
C ARG A 146 -5.11 0.93 -15.22
N ILE A 147 -4.87 2.03 -14.52
CA ILE A 147 -4.57 3.32 -15.17
C ILE A 147 -3.19 3.29 -15.85
N ALA A 148 -2.19 2.66 -15.25
CA ALA A 148 -0.89 2.50 -15.88
C ALA A 148 -0.99 1.71 -17.18
N LEU A 149 -1.69 0.56 -17.17
CA LEU A 149 -1.93 -0.25 -18.36
C LEU A 149 -2.63 0.57 -19.44
N ALA A 150 -3.74 1.25 -19.11
CA ALA A 150 -4.49 2.06 -20.06
C ALA A 150 -3.66 3.20 -20.68
N ARG A 151 -2.77 3.84 -19.91
CA ARG A 151 -1.88 4.89 -20.42
C ARG A 151 -0.84 4.34 -21.40
N ILE A 152 -0.31 3.15 -21.10
CA ILE A 152 0.65 2.48 -21.99
C ILE A 152 -0.07 2.00 -23.27
N GLU A 153 -1.22 1.37 -23.16
CA GLU A 153 -2.01 0.92 -24.32
C GLU A 153 -2.47 2.05 -25.23
N SER A 154 -2.74 3.23 -24.67
CA SER A 154 -3.11 4.41 -25.44
C SER A 154 -1.93 5.21 -25.99
N GLY A 155 -0.69 4.79 -25.74
CA GLY A 155 0.51 5.51 -26.16
C GLY A 155 0.78 6.81 -25.39
N GLN A 156 0.08 7.07 -24.28
CA GLN A 156 0.33 8.24 -23.42
C GLN A 156 1.59 8.08 -22.57
N SER A 157 2.02 6.86 -22.36
CA SER A 157 3.24 6.52 -21.62
C SER A 157 3.88 5.28 -22.24
N GLU A 158 5.19 5.23 -22.26
CA GLU A 158 5.94 4.04 -22.69
C GLU A 158 6.36 3.19 -21.50
N ILE A 159 6.50 3.80 -20.33
CA ILE A 159 7.01 3.17 -19.12
C ILE A 159 6.43 3.82 -17.86
N ALA A 160 6.05 3.00 -16.91
CA ALA A 160 5.49 3.45 -15.63
C ALA A 160 6.01 2.61 -14.46
N LEU A 161 6.32 3.28 -13.34
CA LEU A 161 6.51 2.67 -12.03
C LEU A 161 5.18 2.67 -11.30
N VAL A 162 4.69 1.49 -10.95
CA VAL A 162 3.36 1.31 -10.34
C VAL A 162 3.48 0.50 -9.07
N GLY A 163 2.86 0.95 -8.00
CA GLY A 163 2.88 0.17 -6.77
C GLY A 163 2.23 0.84 -5.57
N ALA A 164 2.36 0.17 -4.45
CA ALA A 164 1.81 0.57 -3.18
C ALA A 164 2.70 0.13 -2.01
N ALA A 165 2.47 0.74 -0.87
CA ALA A 165 3.05 0.31 0.39
C ALA A 165 2.07 0.52 1.54
N HIS A 166 2.14 -0.36 2.52
CA HIS A 166 1.33 -0.33 3.72
C HIS A 166 2.19 -0.67 4.93
N ASN A 167 1.94 0.02 6.04
CA ASN A 167 2.46 -0.31 7.35
C ASN A 167 1.30 -0.82 8.21
N GLY A 168 1.31 -2.12 8.54
CA GLY A 168 0.29 -2.76 9.37
C GLY A 168 0.59 -2.72 10.87
N GLU A 169 1.79 -2.28 11.27
CA GLU A 169 2.22 -2.17 12.66
C GLU A 169 1.72 -0.85 13.28
N ARG A 170 0.37 -0.68 13.30
CA ARG A 170 -0.29 0.57 13.67
C ARG A 170 -1.49 0.33 14.58
N SER A 171 -1.39 0.75 15.83
CA SER A 171 -2.48 0.63 16.80
C SER A 171 -3.72 1.43 16.41
N ASP A 172 -3.58 2.59 15.77
CA ASP A 172 -4.70 3.40 15.30
C ASP A 172 -5.53 2.69 14.21
N LEU A 173 -4.89 1.97 13.30
CA LEU A 173 -5.59 1.16 12.32
C LEU A 173 -6.27 -0.06 12.94
N LEU A 174 -5.60 -0.73 13.89
CA LEU A 174 -6.18 -1.86 14.60
C LEU A 174 -7.45 -1.45 15.35
N VAL A 175 -7.43 -0.29 16.02
CA VAL A 175 -8.63 0.27 16.68
C VAL A 175 -9.71 0.61 15.66
N LEU A 176 -9.35 1.22 14.53
CA LEU A 176 -10.30 1.55 13.48
C LEU A 176 -11.01 0.30 12.94
N TYR A 177 -10.26 -0.75 12.65
CA TYR A 177 -10.80 -2.00 12.13
C TYR A 177 -11.56 -2.79 13.20
N GLU A 178 -11.25 -2.61 14.48
CA GLU A 178 -12.03 -3.19 15.58
C GLU A 178 -13.48 -2.65 15.61
N PHE A 179 -13.67 -1.36 15.34
CA PHE A 179 -15.01 -0.79 15.22
C PHE A 179 -15.85 -1.39 14.09
N GLY A 180 -15.20 -1.93 13.06
CA GLY A 180 -15.85 -2.63 11.96
C GLY A 180 -15.98 -4.14 12.14
N ASP A 181 -15.44 -4.68 13.23
CA ASP A 181 -15.34 -6.12 13.50
C ASP A 181 -14.56 -6.89 12.42
N PHE A 182 -13.49 -6.27 11.90
CA PHE A 182 -12.67 -6.83 10.83
C PHE A 182 -11.39 -7.51 11.30
N ASN A 183 -10.92 -7.24 12.52
CA ASN A 183 -9.67 -7.81 13.02
C ASN A 183 -9.81 -9.29 13.39
N LEU A 184 -8.78 -10.07 13.08
CA LEU A 184 -8.66 -11.44 13.61
C LEU A 184 -8.36 -11.37 15.11
N LYS A 185 -9.25 -11.96 15.92
CA LYS A 185 -9.19 -11.97 17.40
C LYS A 185 -8.67 -13.29 17.97
N GLU A 186 -8.50 -14.28 17.13
CA GLU A 186 -8.03 -15.60 17.51
C GLU A 186 -6.57 -15.79 17.12
N SER A 187 -5.95 -16.89 17.56
CA SER A 187 -4.61 -17.27 17.13
C SER A 187 -4.55 -17.37 15.60
N TYR A 188 -3.42 -17.00 15.04
CA TYR A 188 -3.25 -16.98 13.60
C TYR A 188 -3.43 -18.36 12.96
N ALA A 189 -4.27 -18.41 11.95
CA ALA A 189 -4.33 -19.49 10.99
C ALA A 189 -4.47 -18.93 9.56
N PRO A 190 -3.93 -19.61 8.53
CA PRO A 190 -4.18 -19.22 7.14
C PRO A 190 -5.68 -19.16 6.84
N VAL A 191 -6.10 -18.21 6.00
CA VAL A 191 -7.53 -17.94 5.74
C VAL A 191 -8.33 -19.20 5.42
N TRP A 192 -7.79 -20.07 4.59
CA TRP A 192 -8.45 -21.31 4.16
C TRP A 192 -8.42 -22.45 5.21
N GLN A 193 -7.79 -22.23 6.36
CA GLN A 193 -7.73 -23.19 7.47
C GLN A 193 -8.53 -22.72 8.69
N ARG A 194 -9.21 -21.59 8.58
CA ARG A 194 -10.02 -21.04 9.66
C ARG A 194 -11.40 -21.64 9.64
N GLU A 195 -11.78 -22.30 10.72
CA GLU A 195 -13.13 -22.85 10.91
C GLU A 195 -13.93 -21.86 11.76
N GLY A 196 -14.87 -21.14 11.12
CA GLY A 196 -15.82 -20.27 11.84
C GLY A 196 -15.30 -18.94 12.36
N SER A 197 -14.03 -18.64 12.20
CA SER A 197 -13.48 -17.31 12.55
C SER A 197 -13.36 -16.42 11.32
N SER A 198 -13.87 -15.21 11.46
CA SER A 198 -13.72 -14.15 10.48
C SER A 198 -12.72 -13.10 10.99
N GLY A 199 -12.12 -12.38 10.07
CA GLY A 199 -11.20 -11.29 10.37
C GLY A 199 -9.89 -11.40 9.60
N PHE A 200 -9.18 -10.29 9.52
CA PHE A 200 -7.87 -10.25 8.88
C PHE A 200 -6.77 -9.84 9.87
N ALA A 201 -5.56 -10.29 9.61
CA ALA A 201 -4.36 -9.82 10.28
C ALA A 201 -3.73 -8.72 9.42
N LEU A 202 -3.49 -7.54 9.99
CA LEU A 202 -2.78 -6.48 9.29
C LEU A 202 -1.34 -6.90 8.99
N GLY A 203 -0.83 -6.44 7.84
CA GLY A 203 0.54 -6.74 7.44
C GLY A 203 1.27 -5.54 6.86
N SER A 204 2.58 -5.50 7.07
CA SER A 204 3.46 -4.47 6.51
C SER A 204 4.09 -5.01 5.23
N ALA A 205 3.85 -4.34 4.09
CA ALA A 205 4.39 -4.74 2.81
C ALA A 205 4.54 -3.55 1.85
N GLY A 206 5.43 -3.70 0.88
CA GLY A 206 5.55 -2.81 -0.28
C GLY A 206 5.77 -3.62 -1.54
N CYS A 207 5.05 -3.26 -2.60
CA CYS A 207 5.18 -3.91 -3.90
C CYS A 207 5.14 -2.87 -5.02
N PHE A 208 6.14 -2.93 -5.90
CA PHE A 208 6.21 -2.09 -7.09
C PHE A 208 6.52 -2.92 -8.33
N LEU A 209 5.97 -2.50 -9.44
CA LEU A 209 6.18 -3.06 -10.77
C LEU A 209 6.67 -1.97 -11.70
N VAL A 210 7.60 -2.31 -12.60
CA VAL A 210 7.91 -1.52 -13.78
C VAL A 210 7.10 -2.11 -14.93
N LEU A 211 6.18 -1.34 -15.48
CA LEU A 211 5.39 -1.69 -16.65
C LEU A 211 5.92 -0.92 -17.85
N GLU A 212 6.06 -1.61 -18.98
CA GLU A 212 6.59 -1.03 -20.21
C GLU A 212 5.74 -1.47 -21.42
N SER A 213 5.68 -0.61 -22.43
CA SER A 213 5.23 -1.08 -23.74
C SER A 213 6.19 -2.14 -24.28
N ARG A 214 5.70 -3.04 -25.11
CA ARG A 214 6.55 -4.08 -25.72
C ARG A 214 7.68 -3.45 -26.51
N GLU A 215 7.38 -2.44 -27.30
CA GLU A 215 8.33 -1.74 -28.18
C GLU A 215 9.44 -1.09 -27.37
N HIS A 216 9.12 -0.43 -26.25
CA HIS A 216 10.11 0.17 -25.36
C HIS A 216 11.01 -0.89 -24.71
N ALA A 217 10.41 -1.98 -24.21
CA ALA A 217 11.14 -3.06 -23.56
C ALA A 217 12.10 -3.77 -24.55
N GLU A 218 11.65 -4.06 -25.77
CA GLU A 218 12.45 -4.68 -26.83
C GLU A 218 13.58 -3.77 -27.28
N ALA A 219 13.31 -2.46 -27.47
CA ALA A 219 14.32 -1.49 -27.91
C ALA A 219 15.49 -1.36 -26.93
N ARG A 220 15.26 -1.53 -25.62
CA ARG A 220 16.34 -1.51 -24.61
C ARG A 220 16.87 -2.90 -24.23
N GLY A 221 16.39 -3.97 -24.86
CA GLY A 221 16.82 -5.35 -24.60
C GLY A 221 16.36 -5.87 -23.22
N ALA A 222 15.24 -5.37 -22.69
CA ALA A 222 14.68 -5.85 -21.42
C ALA A 222 14.24 -7.31 -21.50
N LYS A 223 14.35 -8.01 -20.38
CA LYS A 223 13.83 -9.37 -20.23
C LYS A 223 12.62 -9.34 -19.29
N PRO A 224 11.39 -9.24 -19.83
CA PRO A 224 10.20 -9.16 -19.01
C PRO A 224 9.93 -10.48 -18.28
N TYR A 225 9.41 -10.41 -17.06
CA TYR A 225 8.95 -11.58 -16.31
C TYR A 225 7.63 -12.13 -16.84
N ALA A 226 6.74 -11.23 -17.24
CA ALA A 226 5.41 -11.57 -17.73
C ALA A 226 4.82 -10.43 -18.56
N ARG A 227 3.70 -10.70 -19.21
CA ARG A 227 2.87 -9.70 -19.86
C ARG A 227 1.62 -9.47 -19.02
N LEU A 228 1.38 -8.22 -18.62
CA LEU A 228 0.11 -7.79 -18.05
C LEU A 228 -0.89 -7.60 -19.20
N THR A 229 -1.87 -8.48 -19.30
CA THR A 229 -2.81 -8.46 -20.42
C THR A 229 -4.07 -7.66 -20.12
N ARG A 230 -4.51 -7.65 -18.85
CA ARG A 230 -5.75 -6.99 -18.48
C ARG A 230 -5.83 -6.73 -16.98
N VAL A 231 -6.45 -5.62 -16.59
CA VAL A 231 -6.85 -5.32 -15.23
C VAL A 231 -8.33 -4.98 -15.24
N VAL A 232 -9.12 -5.68 -14.46
CA VAL A 232 -10.57 -5.43 -14.31
C VAL A 232 -10.82 -5.09 -12.84
N ALA A 233 -11.59 -4.04 -12.61
CA ALA A 233 -12.01 -3.62 -11.28
C ALA A 233 -13.52 -3.40 -11.25
N ASP A 234 -14.12 -3.65 -10.11
CA ASP A 234 -15.52 -3.39 -9.81
C ASP A 234 -15.66 -2.99 -8.35
N LEU A 235 -16.80 -2.45 -7.99
CA LEU A 235 -17.15 -2.02 -6.63
C LEU A 235 -18.42 -2.74 -6.18
N ALA A 236 -18.28 -3.68 -5.24
CA ALA A 236 -19.40 -4.42 -4.69
C ALA A 236 -19.80 -3.89 -3.30
N GLN A 237 -21.10 -3.78 -3.05
CA GLN A 237 -21.62 -3.47 -1.72
C GLN A 237 -21.67 -4.74 -0.86
N ARG A 238 -20.63 -5.01 -0.10
CA ARG A 238 -20.43 -6.24 0.69
C ARG A 238 -21.59 -6.58 1.64
N LYS A 239 -22.32 -5.57 2.13
CA LYS A 239 -23.48 -5.78 3.01
C LYS A 239 -24.68 -6.42 2.30
N GLN A 240 -24.66 -6.48 0.96
CA GLN A 240 -25.74 -7.11 0.20
C GLN A 240 -25.36 -8.57 -0.09
N PRO A 241 -26.17 -9.55 0.36
CA PRO A 241 -25.90 -10.97 0.10
C PRO A 241 -25.66 -11.25 -1.39
N GLY A 242 -24.59 -11.99 -1.70
CA GLY A 242 -24.21 -12.38 -3.06
C GLY A 242 -23.69 -11.22 -3.94
N ALA A 243 -23.48 -10.00 -3.43
CA ALA A 243 -23.01 -8.89 -4.23
C ALA A 243 -21.58 -9.13 -4.75
N VAL A 244 -20.70 -9.68 -3.92
CA VAL A 244 -19.32 -10.01 -4.29
C VAL A 244 -19.31 -11.10 -5.37
N THR A 245 -20.10 -12.16 -5.20
CA THR A 245 -20.22 -13.25 -6.18
C THR A 245 -20.68 -12.72 -7.54
N ARG A 246 -21.77 -11.93 -7.57
CA ARG A 246 -22.25 -11.31 -8.81
C ARG A 246 -21.21 -10.42 -9.49
N SER A 247 -20.45 -9.65 -8.70
CA SER A 247 -19.36 -8.82 -9.22
C SER A 247 -18.26 -9.68 -9.85
N LEU A 248 -17.83 -10.75 -9.17
CA LEU A 248 -16.83 -11.67 -9.69
C LEU A 248 -17.31 -12.38 -10.97
N GLU A 249 -18.55 -12.87 -11.00
CA GLU A 249 -19.16 -13.46 -12.19
C GLU A 249 -19.21 -12.50 -13.39
N ALA A 250 -19.47 -11.21 -13.12
CA ALA A 250 -19.48 -10.17 -14.16
C ALA A 250 -18.08 -9.76 -14.63
N MET A 251 -17.06 -9.88 -13.78
CA MET A 251 -15.68 -9.55 -14.12
C MET A 251 -14.94 -10.68 -14.81
N TRP A 252 -15.20 -11.93 -14.41
CA TRP A 252 -14.45 -13.10 -14.88
C TRP A 252 -14.37 -13.24 -16.41
N PRO A 253 -15.47 -13.12 -17.17
CA PRO A 253 -15.43 -13.19 -18.63
C PRO A 253 -14.57 -12.07 -19.26
N LYS A 254 -14.50 -10.91 -18.60
CA LYS A 254 -13.71 -9.76 -19.08
C LYS A 254 -12.20 -10.00 -19.01
N LEU A 255 -11.74 -10.94 -18.17
CA LEU A 255 -10.32 -11.29 -18.06
C LEU A 255 -9.83 -12.06 -19.28
N GLY A 256 -10.73 -12.76 -20.01
CA GLY A 256 -10.36 -13.55 -21.17
C GLY A 256 -9.50 -14.76 -20.83
N VAL A 257 -9.60 -15.28 -19.60
CA VAL A 257 -8.88 -16.46 -19.13
C VAL A 257 -9.65 -17.71 -19.53
N THR A 258 -8.98 -18.68 -20.15
CA THR A 258 -9.54 -20.00 -20.42
C THR A 258 -9.23 -20.96 -19.26
N ALA A 259 -10.16 -21.84 -18.94
CA ALA A 259 -10.12 -22.67 -17.73
C ALA A 259 -9.01 -23.75 -17.69
N ASP A 260 -8.29 -23.95 -18.79
CA ASP A 260 -7.47 -25.16 -18.96
C ASP A 260 -6.02 -25.05 -18.49
N SER A 261 -5.55 -23.85 -18.14
CA SER A 261 -4.17 -23.70 -17.64
C SER A 261 -3.99 -22.39 -16.88
N GLY A 262 -3.50 -22.45 -15.68
CA GLY A 262 -3.15 -21.26 -14.93
C GLY A 262 -3.11 -21.49 -13.41
N SER A 263 -2.59 -20.49 -12.72
CA SER A 263 -2.63 -20.42 -11.25
C SER A 263 -3.47 -19.22 -10.84
N LEU A 264 -4.34 -19.39 -9.87
CA LEU A 264 -5.07 -18.32 -9.23
C LEU A 264 -4.35 -17.91 -7.95
N ILE A 265 -4.01 -16.63 -7.85
CA ILE A 265 -3.52 -16.03 -6.61
C ILE A 265 -4.66 -15.16 -6.07
N THR A 266 -5.14 -15.47 -4.88
CA THR A 266 -6.21 -14.74 -4.23
C THR A 266 -5.67 -13.81 -3.14
N GLY A 267 -6.27 -12.63 -3.02
CA GLY A 267 -6.04 -11.70 -1.92
C GLY A 267 -7.10 -11.79 -0.81
N ALA A 268 -7.77 -12.94 -0.66
CA ALA A 268 -8.77 -13.14 0.38
C ALA A 268 -8.17 -12.87 1.76
N THR A 269 -8.84 -12.01 2.55
CA THR A 269 -8.33 -11.55 3.84
C THR A 269 -8.91 -12.31 5.03
N GLY A 270 -10.05 -12.97 4.85
CA GLY A 270 -10.80 -13.64 5.91
C GLY A 270 -11.77 -12.71 6.66
N ALA A 271 -11.81 -11.43 6.34
CA ALA A 271 -12.80 -10.49 6.91
C ALA A 271 -14.16 -10.55 6.19
N GLU A 272 -14.20 -11.18 5.03
CA GLU A 272 -15.42 -11.35 4.26
C GLU A 272 -16.03 -12.71 4.54
N PRO A 273 -17.38 -12.82 4.52
CA PRO A 273 -17.98 -14.13 4.47
C PRO A 273 -17.46 -14.85 3.24
N VAL A 274 -16.82 -16.00 3.45
CA VAL A 274 -16.47 -16.92 2.38
C VAL A 274 -17.79 -17.51 1.89
N THR A 275 -18.40 -16.88 0.91
CA THR A 275 -19.62 -17.37 0.26
C THR A 275 -19.28 -17.99 -1.07
#